data_d0b1996fd22f766b01632d9593f70cad
#
_entry.id   d0b1996fd22f766b01632d9593f70cad
#
_cell.length_a   1.000
_cell.length_b   1.000
_cell.length_c   1.000
_cell.angle_alpha   90.00
_cell.angle_beta   90.00
_cell.angle_gamma   90.00
#
_symmetry.space_group_name_H-M   'P 1'
#
loop_
_entity.id
_entity.type
_entity.pdbx_description
1 polymer ?
#
loop_
_entity_poly.entity_id
_entity_poly.type
_entity_poly.pdbx_seq_one_letter_code
_entity_poly.pdbx_strand_id
1 'polypeptide(L)'
;SMTRQCQEPNHLVLGYVSTEESCKSVRRFDMIRKTYYLLRRAQRSYGYRTNMPNVIFRKSDFMREQGYQGNLEYVRGEYDFLVNKYALCGDTAVELAPSAWLQQEAPTDKNWHNKSLYLQASRKSLKRNLSMRTLMFFDHLIPHLSLIASIAVLVCSIVMKDWILTGCAGFALLLLIVLRTIIAHRAVACFDSLIPTYKLPFYDYGIIWRNFANKVRYWRADKN
;
A
#
# COMPACT_ATOMS: atom_id res chain seq x y z
N SER A 1 -22.32 -9.95 -0.32
CA SER A 1 -22.21 -8.54 -0.73
C SER A 1 -21.73 -7.71 0.46
N MET A 2 -21.01 -6.64 0.19
CA MET A 2 -20.48 -5.71 1.21
C MET A 2 -21.57 -5.18 2.16
N THR A 3 -22.78 -4.94 1.65
CA THR A 3 -23.91 -4.46 2.46
C THR A 3 -24.31 -5.46 3.56
N ARG A 4 -24.23 -6.76 3.28
CA ARG A 4 -24.54 -7.80 4.29
C ARG A 4 -23.46 -7.88 5.37
N GLN A 5 -22.20 -7.57 5.03
CA GLN A 5 -21.10 -7.56 5.99
C GLN A 5 -21.05 -6.28 6.83
N CYS A 6 -21.67 -5.18 6.37
CA CYS A 6 -21.78 -3.93 7.11
C CYS A 6 -22.95 -3.96 8.12
N GLN A 7 -23.02 -5.05 8.90
CA GLN A 7 -23.94 -5.26 10.01
C GLN A 7 -23.12 -5.51 11.27
N GLU A 8 -23.78 -5.43 12.44
CA GLU A 8 -23.08 -5.68 13.70
C GLU A 8 -22.32 -7.01 13.69
N PRO A 9 -21.07 -7.03 14.17
CA PRO A 9 -20.34 -5.94 14.84
C PRO A 9 -19.59 -4.97 13.89
N ASN A 10 -19.62 -5.17 12.57
CA ASN A 10 -18.82 -4.40 11.63
C ASN A 10 -19.43 -3.02 11.32
N HIS A 11 -18.69 -1.96 11.55
CA HIS A 11 -19.06 -0.58 11.23
C HIS A 11 -18.58 -0.13 9.84
N LEU A 12 -17.54 -0.78 9.33
CA LEU A 12 -16.85 -0.42 8.11
C LEU A 12 -16.53 -1.68 7.30
N VAL A 13 -16.77 -1.63 6.00
CA VAL A 13 -16.34 -2.68 5.06
C VAL A 13 -15.48 -2.07 3.97
N LEU A 14 -14.28 -2.61 3.78
CA LEU A 14 -13.35 -2.21 2.75
C LEU A 14 -13.35 -3.22 1.61
N GLY A 15 -13.42 -2.74 0.38
CA GLY A 15 -13.37 -3.57 -0.82
C GLY A 15 -12.21 -3.23 -1.73
N TYR A 16 -12.08 -4.01 -2.80
CA TYR A 16 -11.07 -3.81 -3.84
C TYR A 16 -11.63 -3.02 -5.02
N VAL A 17 -10.77 -2.23 -5.65
CA VAL A 17 -11.06 -1.56 -6.92
C VAL A 17 -10.11 -2.09 -7.98
N SER A 18 -10.67 -2.74 -8.99
CA SER A 18 -9.93 -3.16 -10.17
C SER A 18 -9.73 -2.01 -11.14
N THR A 19 -8.65 -2.03 -11.88
CA THR A 19 -8.39 -1.09 -12.97
C THR A 19 -8.49 -1.81 -14.31
N GLU A 20 -8.91 -1.07 -15.32
CA GLU A 20 -8.95 -1.57 -16.68
C GLU A 20 -7.62 -2.15 -17.15
N GLU A 21 -7.67 -3.08 -18.10
CA GLU A 21 -6.49 -3.72 -18.69
C GLU A 21 -5.59 -2.72 -19.43
N SER A 22 -6.16 -1.62 -19.93
CA SER A 22 -5.45 -0.50 -20.58
C SER A 22 -4.42 0.17 -19.66
N CYS A 23 -4.55 0.00 -18.32
CA CYS A 23 -3.64 0.57 -17.35
C CYS A 23 -2.25 -0.07 -17.43
N LYS A 24 -1.18 0.75 -17.40
CA LYS A 24 0.21 0.29 -17.40
C LYS A 24 0.45 -0.73 -16.27
N SER A 25 1.01 -1.89 -16.59
CA SER A 25 1.21 -3.01 -15.64
C SER A 25 1.91 -2.62 -14.35
N VAL A 26 2.87 -1.68 -14.41
CA VAL A 26 3.57 -1.19 -13.22
C VAL A 26 2.67 -0.38 -12.27
N ARG A 27 1.65 0.31 -12.80
CA ARG A 27 0.67 1.04 -12.00
C ARG A 27 -0.35 0.10 -11.39
N ARG A 28 -0.85 -0.85 -12.19
CA ARG A 28 -1.73 -1.93 -11.70
C ARG A 28 -1.06 -2.64 -10.53
N PHE A 29 0.21 -3.02 -10.69
CA PHE A 29 0.97 -3.66 -9.63
C PHE A 29 1.11 -2.77 -8.38
N ASP A 30 1.42 -1.48 -8.52
CA ASP A 30 1.51 -0.56 -7.38
C ASP A 30 0.17 -0.43 -6.63
N MET A 31 -0.94 -0.39 -7.36
CA MET A 31 -2.29 -0.35 -6.76
C MET A 31 -2.60 -1.65 -6.03
N ILE A 32 -2.40 -2.80 -6.67
CA ILE A 32 -2.63 -4.13 -6.07
C ILE A 32 -1.78 -4.28 -4.80
N ARG A 33 -0.49 -3.96 -4.88
CA ARG A 33 0.43 -4.06 -3.75
C ARG A 33 -0.03 -3.21 -2.57
N LYS A 34 -0.34 -1.94 -2.81
CA LYS A 34 -0.83 -1.02 -1.77
C LYS A 34 -2.13 -1.52 -1.15
N THR A 35 -3.08 -1.92 -1.97
CA THR A 35 -4.38 -2.41 -1.51
C THR A 35 -4.22 -3.70 -0.73
N TYR A 36 -3.45 -4.67 -1.22
CA TYR A 36 -3.19 -5.92 -0.51
C TYR A 36 -2.68 -5.68 0.92
N TYR A 37 -1.69 -4.79 1.08
CA TYR A 37 -1.16 -4.47 2.40
C TYR A 37 -2.19 -3.78 3.30
N LEU A 38 -2.98 -2.85 2.75
CA LEU A 38 -3.98 -2.12 3.52
C LEU A 38 -5.14 -3.02 3.96
N LEU A 39 -5.67 -3.85 3.05
CA LEU A 39 -6.75 -4.79 3.37
C LEU A 39 -6.28 -5.88 4.33
N ARG A 40 -5.10 -6.45 4.14
CA ARG A 40 -4.54 -7.43 5.08
C ARG A 40 -4.32 -6.85 6.47
N ARG A 41 -3.96 -5.58 6.56
CA ARG A 41 -3.84 -4.90 7.85
C ARG A 41 -5.20 -4.67 8.49
N ALA A 42 -6.19 -4.24 7.72
CA ALA A 42 -7.56 -4.06 8.19
C ALA A 42 -8.14 -5.36 8.75
N GLN A 43 -7.88 -6.52 8.13
CA GLN A 43 -8.28 -7.82 8.63
C GLN A 43 -7.63 -8.22 9.96
N ARG A 44 -6.40 -7.73 10.24
CA ARG A 44 -5.62 -8.13 11.42
C ARG A 44 -5.80 -7.23 12.63
N SER A 45 -6.14 -5.96 12.40
CA SER A 45 -6.27 -4.97 13.46
C SER A 45 -7.43 -4.02 13.17
N TYR A 46 -7.14 -2.89 12.55
CA TYR A 46 -8.16 -1.92 12.14
C TYR A 46 -7.76 -1.24 10.84
N GLY A 47 -8.75 -0.75 10.09
CA GLY A 47 -8.53 0.00 8.87
C GLY A 47 -7.88 1.35 9.18
N TYR A 48 -6.68 1.55 8.65
CA TYR A 48 -5.97 2.82 8.82
C TYR A 48 -6.27 3.81 7.69
N ARG A 49 -6.35 3.29 6.48
CA ARG A 49 -6.71 3.99 5.25
C ARG A 49 -7.07 2.97 4.17
N THR A 50 -7.78 3.40 3.15
CA THR A 50 -8.11 2.50 2.02
C THR A 50 -7.40 2.87 0.73
N ASN A 51 -7.18 4.15 0.47
CA ASN A 51 -6.67 4.66 -0.80
C ASN A 51 -7.58 4.35 -2.01
N MET A 52 -8.77 3.81 -1.77
CA MET A 52 -9.73 3.38 -2.79
C MET A 52 -11.16 3.76 -2.42
N PRO A 53 -12.03 4.07 -3.40
CA PRO A 53 -13.42 4.48 -3.13
C PRO A 53 -14.36 3.33 -2.78
N ASN A 54 -13.90 2.07 -2.79
CA ASN A 54 -14.75 0.93 -2.44
C ASN A 54 -14.85 0.74 -0.93
N VAL A 55 -15.70 1.56 -0.31
CA VAL A 55 -15.90 1.62 1.14
C VAL A 55 -17.39 1.69 1.43
N ILE A 56 -17.86 0.88 2.36
CA ILE A 56 -19.22 0.97 2.92
C ILE A 56 -19.13 1.19 4.43
N PHE A 57 -19.93 2.11 4.93
CA PHE A 57 -20.07 2.40 6.36
C PHE A 57 -21.56 2.62 6.70
N ARG A 58 -21.92 2.47 7.96
CA ARG A 58 -23.30 2.67 8.39
C ARG A 58 -23.66 4.15 8.40
N LYS A 59 -24.84 4.46 7.87
CA LYS A 59 -25.38 5.83 7.87
C LYS A 59 -25.52 6.38 9.30
N SER A 60 -25.96 5.57 10.25
CA SER A 60 -26.09 5.96 11.67
C SER A 60 -24.77 6.42 12.26
N ASP A 61 -23.67 5.67 11.98
CA ASP A 61 -22.33 6.01 12.46
C ASP A 61 -21.82 7.29 11.80
N PHE A 62 -22.06 7.42 10.49
CA PHE A 62 -21.70 8.63 9.75
C PHE A 62 -22.36 9.89 10.33
N MET A 63 -23.64 9.81 10.65
CA MET A 63 -24.37 10.93 11.23
C MET A 63 -23.94 11.21 12.68
N ARG A 64 -23.74 10.19 13.50
CA ARG A 64 -23.28 10.32 14.88
C ARG A 64 -21.92 10.99 14.96
N GLU A 65 -20.98 10.60 14.10
CA GLU A 65 -19.63 11.12 14.07
C GLU A 65 -19.47 12.39 13.21
N GLN A 66 -20.59 13.00 12.82
CA GLN A 66 -20.61 14.26 12.04
C GLN A 66 -19.94 14.17 10.66
N GLY A 67 -20.00 13.00 10.01
CA GLY A 67 -19.59 12.82 8.61
C GLY A 67 -18.17 13.31 8.29
N TYR A 68 -18.07 14.26 7.37
CA TYR A 68 -16.81 14.85 6.93
C TYR A 68 -16.27 15.97 7.82
N GLN A 69 -16.91 16.30 8.91
CA GLN A 69 -16.43 17.37 9.80
C GLN A 69 -15.02 17.06 10.33
N GLY A 70 -14.14 18.04 10.28
CA GLY A 70 -12.72 17.92 10.59
C GLY A 70 -11.83 17.50 9.42
N ASN A 71 -12.43 17.25 8.22
CA ASN A 71 -11.68 16.85 7.03
C ASN A 71 -11.88 17.83 5.86
N LEU A 72 -12.70 18.87 6.03
CA LEU A 72 -13.07 19.82 4.97
C LEU A 72 -11.90 20.69 4.48
N GLU A 73 -10.86 20.81 5.29
CA GLU A 73 -9.64 21.55 4.91
C GLU A 73 -8.76 20.80 3.88
N TYR A 74 -9.03 19.51 3.67
CA TYR A 74 -8.23 18.68 2.76
C TYR A 74 -8.95 18.52 1.42
N VAL A 75 -8.31 18.96 0.35
CA VAL A 75 -8.84 18.92 -1.02
C VAL A 75 -9.05 17.48 -1.54
N ARG A 76 -8.31 16.51 -1.01
CA ARG A 76 -8.40 15.10 -1.37
C ARG A 76 -8.02 14.19 -0.20
N GLY A 77 -8.46 12.93 -0.28
CA GLY A 77 -8.19 11.92 0.75
C GLY A 77 -9.40 11.65 1.64
N GLU A 78 -10.58 12.07 1.19
CA GLU A 78 -11.86 11.93 1.89
C GLU A 78 -12.12 10.49 2.34
N TYR A 79 -11.83 9.49 1.50
CA TYR A 79 -11.99 8.08 1.85
C TYR A 79 -11.00 7.64 2.93
N ASP A 80 -9.76 8.11 2.86
CA ASP A 80 -8.75 7.80 3.85
C ASP A 80 -9.12 8.36 5.23
N PHE A 81 -9.66 9.59 5.27
CA PHE A 81 -10.12 10.21 6.50
C PHE A 81 -11.34 9.50 7.09
N LEU A 82 -12.32 9.13 6.24
CA LEU A 82 -13.47 8.38 6.69
C LEU A 82 -13.05 7.02 7.27
N VAL A 83 -12.22 6.27 6.57
CA VAL A 83 -11.71 5.00 7.08
C VAL A 83 -10.97 5.18 8.40
N ASN A 84 -10.10 6.18 8.49
CA ASN A 84 -9.34 6.46 9.72
C ASN A 84 -10.22 6.88 10.90
N LYS A 85 -11.33 7.59 10.63
CA LYS A 85 -12.27 8.06 11.63
C LYS A 85 -13.18 6.94 12.13
N TYR A 86 -13.67 6.06 11.23
CA TYR A 86 -14.66 5.03 11.55
C TYR A 86 -14.07 3.64 11.78
N ALA A 87 -12.81 3.40 11.45
CA ALA A 87 -12.16 2.13 11.70
C ALA A 87 -11.76 2.01 13.17
N LEU A 88 -12.66 1.58 13.98
CA LEU A 88 -12.39 1.17 15.36
C LEU A 88 -11.75 -0.22 15.38
N CYS A 89 -11.00 -0.54 16.43
CA CYS A 89 -10.35 -1.85 16.56
C CYS A 89 -11.39 -2.98 16.50
N GLY A 90 -11.19 -3.91 15.58
CA GLY A 90 -12.01 -5.12 15.45
C GLY A 90 -13.29 -4.97 14.61
N ASP A 91 -13.68 -3.74 14.24
CA ASP A 91 -14.97 -3.49 13.60
C ASP A 91 -14.87 -3.22 12.10
N THR A 92 -13.76 -3.60 11.49
CA THR A 92 -13.52 -3.44 10.05
C THR A 92 -13.54 -4.78 9.34
N ALA A 93 -14.50 -4.99 8.45
CA ALA A 93 -14.54 -6.14 7.57
C ALA A 93 -13.88 -5.85 6.22
N VAL A 94 -13.45 -6.90 5.53
CA VAL A 94 -12.86 -6.82 4.19
C VAL A 94 -13.59 -7.76 3.27
N GLU A 95 -14.10 -7.21 2.14
CA GLU A 95 -14.76 -7.99 1.10
C GLU A 95 -13.84 -8.14 -0.12
N LEU A 96 -13.48 -9.38 -0.43
CA LEU A 96 -12.59 -9.72 -1.55
C LEU A 96 -13.28 -10.43 -2.70
N ALA A 97 -14.58 -10.75 -2.58
CA ALA A 97 -15.29 -11.42 -3.65
C ALA A 97 -15.28 -10.59 -4.93
N PRO A 98 -14.97 -11.18 -6.10
CA PRO A 98 -14.93 -10.46 -7.40
C PRO A 98 -16.23 -9.72 -7.73
N SER A 99 -17.37 -10.25 -7.27
CA SER A 99 -18.69 -9.63 -7.45
C SER A 99 -18.88 -8.31 -6.68
N ALA A 100 -17.97 -8.01 -5.74
CA ALA A 100 -17.99 -6.77 -4.95
C ALA A 100 -16.92 -5.76 -5.41
N TRP A 101 -16.17 -6.08 -6.46
CA TRP A 101 -15.15 -5.17 -6.99
C TRP A 101 -15.79 -4.02 -7.73
N LEU A 102 -15.27 -2.82 -7.51
CA LEU A 102 -15.55 -1.68 -8.36
C LEU A 102 -14.51 -1.61 -9.48
N GLN A 103 -14.95 -1.27 -10.67
CA GLN A 103 -14.05 -1.05 -11.80
C GLN A 103 -13.76 0.44 -11.95
N GLN A 104 -12.50 0.80 -12.13
CA GLN A 104 -12.05 2.17 -12.32
C GLN A 104 -11.26 2.28 -13.62
N GLU A 105 -11.49 3.36 -14.36
CA GLU A 105 -10.71 3.70 -15.55
C GLU A 105 -9.22 3.85 -15.25
N ALA A 106 -8.40 3.62 -16.27
CA ALA A 106 -6.96 3.78 -16.15
C ALA A 106 -6.59 5.25 -15.86
N PRO A 107 -5.88 5.55 -14.75
CA PRO A 107 -5.53 6.92 -14.42
C PRO A 107 -4.52 7.48 -15.44
N THR A 108 -4.70 8.72 -15.84
CA THR A 108 -3.70 9.45 -16.62
C THR A 108 -2.40 9.63 -15.83
N ASP A 109 -1.29 9.94 -16.51
CA ASP A 109 0.01 10.17 -15.87
C ASP A 109 -0.06 11.29 -14.83
N LYS A 110 -0.76 12.38 -15.15
CA LYS A 110 -0.97 13.52 -14.25
C LYS A 110 -1.78 13.13 -13.01
N ASN A 111 -2.91 12.42 -13.20
CA ASN A 111 -3.75 11.98 -12.11
C ASN A 111 -3.02 10.99 -11.18
N TRP A 112 -2.24 10.07 -11.75
CA TRP A 112 -1.41 9.15 -10.98
C TRP A 112 -0.38 9.86 -10.11
N HIS A 113 0.32 10.84 -10.69
CA HIS A 113 1.30 11.63 -9.96
C HIS A 113 0.66 12.44 -8.84
N ASN A 114 -0.41 13.16 -9.13
CA ASN A 114 -1.17 13.95 -8.16
C ASN A 114 -1.69 13.05 -7.03
N LYS A 115 -2.29 11.89 -7.35
CA LYS A 115 -2.76 10.94 -6.33
C LYS A 115 -1.62 10.52 -5.39
N SER A 116 -0.42 10.31 -5.92
CA SER A 116 0.75 9.95 -5.10
C SER A 116 1.19 11.08 -4.16
N LEU A 117 1.11 12.34 -4.59
CA LEU A 117 1.41 13.52 -3.75
C LEU A 117 0.36 13.70 -2.65
N TYR A 118 -0.92 13.63 -3.00
CA TYR A 118 -2.01 13.74 -2.02
C TYR A 118 -1.98 12.62 -0.97
N LEU A 119 -1.57 11.42 -1.36
CA LEU A 119 -1.32 10.32 -0.44
C LEU A 119 -0.25 10.64 0.61
N GLN A 120 0.77 11.40 0.23
CA GLN A 120 1.81 11.85 1.17
C GLN A 120 1.27 12.97 2.08
N ALA A 121 0.47 13.90 1.54
CA ALA A 121 -0.14 14.99 2.30
C ALA A 121 -1.10 14.44 3.38
N SER A 122 -2.10 13.65 2.99
CA SER A 122 -3.10 13.08 3.90
C SER A 122 -2.48 12.20 4.99
N ARG A 123 -1.34 11.55 4.71
CA ARG A 123 -0.65 10.70 5.67
C ARG A 123 -0.27 11.40 6.98
N LYS A 124 0.04 12.69 6.95
CA LYS A 124 0.43 13.46 8.13
C LYS A 124 -0.73 13.64 9.10
N SER A 125 -1.94 13.78 8.57
CA SER A 125 -3.16 14.12 9.31
C SER A 125 -3.93 12.90 9.84
N LEU A 126 -3.66 11.70 9.30
CA LEU A 126 -4.31 10.48 9.77
C LEU A 126 -3.82 10.07 11.17
N LYS A 127 -4.76 9.74 12.05
CA LYS A 127 -4.48 9.24 13.41
C LYS A 127 -3.79 7.87 13.32
N ARG A 128 -2.71 7.71 14.07
CA ARG A 128 -1.90 6.48 14.13
C ARG A 128 -1.35 6.27 15.53
N ASN A 129 -1.46 5.04 16.02
CA ASN A 129 -0.79 4.62 17.26
C ASN A 129 0.73 4.60 17.07
N LEU A 130 1.48 4.72 18.17
CA LEU A 130 2.94 4.68 18.14
C LEU A 130 3.46 3.38 17.51
N SER A 131 2.91 2.23 17.91
CA SER A 131 3.23 0.92 17.34
C SER A 131 3.05 0.88 15.82
N MET A 132 1.99 1.48 15.30
CA MET A 132 1.73 1.54 13.87
C MET A 132 2.72 2.47 13.15
N ARG A 133 3.13 3.58 13.78
CA ARG A 133 4.15 4.48 13.22
C ARG A 133 5.50 3.80 13.10
N THR A 134 5.92 3.09 14.14
CA THR A 134 7.18 2.34 14.16
C THR A 134 7.17 1.21 13.14
N LEU A 135 6.11 0.42 13.09
CA LEU A 135 5.95 -0.65 12.10
C LEU A 135 6.02 -0.12 10.65
N MET A 136 5.28 0.96 10.35
CA MET A 136 5.31 1.58 9.02
C MET A 136 6.68 2.19 8.68
N PHE A 137 7.43 2.68 9.66
CA PHE A 137 8.78 3.16 9.47
C PHE A 137 9.70 2.00 9.06
N PHE A 138 9.67 0.90 9.78
CA PHE A 138 10.46 -0.29 9.45
C PHE A 138 10.04 -0.94 8.14
N ASP A 139 8.75 -1.02 7.84
CA ASP A 139 8.24 -1.53 6.56
C ASP A 139 8.79 -0.72 5.35
N HIS A 140 9.11 0.55 5.55
CA HIS A 140 9.69 1.38 4.50
C HIS A 140 11.22 1.32 4.49
N LEU A 141 11.86 1.24 5.65
CA LEU A 141 13.31 1.32 5.79
C LEU A 141 13.99 -0.01 5.46
N ILE A 142 13.49 -1.12 6.00
CA ILE A 142 14.09 -2.45 5.84
C ILE A 142 14.33 -2.85 4.38
N PRO A 143 13.37 -2.66 3.44
CA PRO A 143 13.59 -3.03 2.05
C PRO A 143 14.75 -2.29 1.37
N HIS A 144 14.98 -1.02 1.74
CA HIS A 144 16.10 -0.26 1.22
C HIS A 144 17.41 -0.70 1.86
N LEU A 145 17.45 -0.80 3.19
CA LEU A 145 18.64 -1.18 3.92
C LEU A 145 19.10 -2.59 3.58
N SER A 146 18.19 -3.56 3.52
CA SER A 146 18.52 -4.95 3.21
C SER A 146 19.13 -5.08 1.81
N LEU A 147 18.58 -4.38 0.80
CA LEU A 147 19.11 -4.42 -0.55
C LEU A 147 20.50 -3.76 -0.63
N ILE A 148 20.64 -2.56 -0.07
CA ILE A 148 21.91 -1.82 -0.07
C ILE A 148 22.98 -2.59 0.69
N ALA A 149 22.66 -3.11 1.88
CA ALA A 149 23.58 -3.89 2.69
C ALA A 149 24.02 -5.18 1.97
N SER A 150 23.10 -5.92 1.37
CA SER A 150 23.42 -7.16 0.65
C SER A 150 24.34 -6.88 -0.55
N ILE A 151 24.09 -5.81 -1.31
CA ILE A 151 24.94 -5.40 -2.42
C ILE A 151 26.32 -4.94 -1.91
N ALA A 152 26.36 -4.13 -0.85
CA ALA A 152 27.62 -3.64 -0.29
C ALA A 152 28.49 -4.79 0.23
N VAL A 153 27.92 -5.74 0.97
CA VAL A 153 28.66 -6.92 1.43
C VAL A 153 29.16 -7.76 0.27
N LEU A 154 28.33 -7.96 -0.77
CA LEU A 154 28.74 -8.70 -1.97
C LEU A 154 29.94 -8.02 -2.68
N VAL A 155 29.88 -6.71 -2.87
CA VAL A 155 30.96 -5.96 -3.51
C VAL A 155 32.25 -6.00 -2.65
N CYS A 156 32.14 -5.75 -1.36
CA CYS A 156 33.27 -5.80 -0.44
C CYS A 156 33.94 -7.18 -0.42
N SER A 157 33.16 -8.27 -0.37
CA SER A 157 33.70 -9.63 -0.36
C SER A 157 34.44 -9.99 -1.65
N ILE A 158 33.97 -9.52 -2.81
CA ILE A 158 34.65 -9.69 -4.09
C ILE A 158 36.01 -8.95 -4.08
N VAL A 159 36.00 -7.69 -3.59
CA VAL A 159 37.22 -6.88 -3.52
C VAL A 159 38.26 -7.51 -2.57
N MET A 160 37.82 -8.06 -1.45
CA MET A 160 38.67 -8.76 -0.48
C MET A 160 39.08 -10.16 -0.94
N LYS A 161 38.55 -10.67 -2.08
CA LYS A 161 38.76 -12.01 -2.62
C LYS A 161 38.36 -13.13 -1.65
N ASP A 162 37.42 -12.84 -0.74
CA ASP A 162 36.81 -13.83 0.17
C ASP A 162 35.66 -14.53 -0.56
N TRP A 163 35.95 -15.69 -1.14
CA TRP A 163 35.00 -16.46 -1.95
C TRP A 163 33.87 -17.07 -1.10
N ILE A 164 34.13 -17.39 0.16
CA ILE A 164 33.11 -17.94 1.06
C ILE A 164 32.08 -16.86 1.37
N LEU A 165 32.55 -15.67 1.78
CA LEU A 165 31.68 -14.55 2.06
C LEU A 165 30.93 -14.09 0.82
N THR A 166 31.58 -14.12 -0.36
CA THR A 166 30.93 -13.80 -1.65
C THR A 166 29.78 -14.75 -1.96
N GLY A 167 29.98 -16.06 -1.76
CA GLY A 167 28.92 -17.06 -1.92
C GLY A 167 27.75 -16.85 -0.96
N CYS A 168 28.02 -16.60 0.31
CA CYS A 168 26.99 -16.30 1.31
C CYS A 168 26.20 -15.03 1.00
N ALA A 169 26.89 -13.95 0.61
CA ALA A 169 26.26 -12.67 0.25
C ALA A 169 25.40 -12.79 -1.03
N GLY A 170 25.90 -13.51 -2.03
CA GLY A 170 25.15 -13.79 -3.26
C GLY A 170 23.89 -14.61 -2.98
N PHE A 171 24.00 -15.64 -2.16
CA PHE A 171 22.84 -16.44 -1.75
C PHE A 171 21.82 -15.62 -0.96
N ALA A 172 22.25 -14.78 -0.03
CA ALA A 172 21.37 -13.91 0.75
C ALA A 172 20.63 -12.92 -0.16
N LEU A 173 21.30 -12.33 -1.14
CA LEU A 173 20.69 -11.43 -2.12
C LEU A 173 19.66 -12.16 -2.99
N LEU A 174 19.99 -13.35 -3.47
CA LEU A 174 19.06 -14.18 -4.25
C LEU A 174 17.83 -14.54 -3.42
N LEU A 175 18.02 -14.99 -2.18
CA LEU A 175 16.93 -15.32 -1.27
C LEU A 175 16.03 -14.13 -1.01
N LEU A 176 16.59 -12.93 -0.82
CA LEU A 176 15.84 -11.68 -0.64
C LEU A 176 14.95 -11.41 -1.85
N ILE A 177 15.49 -11.53 -3.07
CA ILE A 177 14.73 -11.29 -4.32
C ILE A 177 13.61 -12.34 -4.45
N VAL A 178 13.91 -13.61 -4.21
CA VAL A 178 12.91 -14.70 -4.33
C VAL A 178 11.78 -14.52 -3.32
N LEU A 179 12.06 -14.28 -2.05
CA LEU A 179 11.03 -14.07 -1.03
C LEU A 179 10.14 -12.87 -1.35
N ARG A 180 10.72 -11.77 -1.80
CA ARG A 180 9.94 -10.59 -2.22
C ARG A 180 9.08 -10.88 -3.44
N THR A 181 9.59 -11.63 -4.40
CA THR A 181 8.83 -12.05 -5.59
C THR A 181 7.66 -12.93 -5.20
N ILE A 182 7.83 -13.87 -4.27
CA ILE A 182 6.75 -14.72 -3.76
C ILE A 182 5.66 -13.88 -3.09
N ILE A 183 6.03 -12.91 -2.24
CA ILE A 183 5.08 -12.01 -1.59
C ILE A 183 4.32 -11.16 -2.62
N ALA A 184 5.04 -10.59 -3.59
CA ALA A 184 4.45 -9.81 -4.67
C ALA A 184 3.50 -10.66 -5.54
N HIS A 185 3.89 -11.89 -5.85
CA HIS A 185 3.07 -12.84 -6.60
C HIS A 185 1.77 -13.17 -5.85
N ARG A 186 1.85 -13.43 -4.53
CA ARG A 186 0.64 -13.65 -3.72
C ARG A 186 -0.31 -12.46 -3.73
N ALA A 187 0.23 -11.24 -3.67
CA ALA A 187 -0.59 -10.04 -3.77
C ALA A 187 -1.29 -9.93 -5.14
N VAL A 188 -0.59 -10.25 -6.22
CA VAL A 188 -1.15 -10.25 -7.58
C VAL A 188 -2.20 -11.35 -7.74
N ALA A 189 -1.90 -12.56 -7.29
CA ALA A 189 -2.81 -13.71 -7.39
C ALA A 189 -4.15 -13.50 -6.65
N CYS A 190 -4.15 -12.76 -5.54
CA CYS A 190 -5.39 -12.42 -4.82
C CYS A 190 -6.38 -11.60 -5.66
N PHE A 191 -5.91 -10.86 -6.66
CA PHE A 191 -6.71 -9.94 -7.44
C PHE A 191 -6.76 -10.30 -8.93
N ASP A 192 -6.45 -11.55 -9.26
CA ASP A 192 -6.48 -12.11 -10.63
C ASP A 192 -5.88 -11.19 -11.69
N SER A 193 -4.63 -10.80 -11.48
CA SER A 193 -3.93 -9.88 -12.36
C SER A 193 -3.08 -10.63 -13.39
N LEU A 194 -3.16 -10.19 -14.65
CA LEU A 194 -2.37 -10.70 -15.77
C LEU A 194 -0.90 -10.22 -15.76
N ILE A 195 -0.37 -9.80 -14.61
CA ILE A 195 1.00 -9.32 -14.51
C ILE A 195 1.97 -10.50 -14.48
N PRO A 196 2.90 -10.61 -15.44
CA PRO A 196 3.85 -11.72 -15.49
C PRO A 196 4.79 -11.73 -14.28
N THR A 197 4.98 -12.90 -13.66
CA THR A 197 5.76 -13.08 -12.42
C THR A 197 7.20 -12.58 -12.56
N TYR A 198 7.85 -12.75 -13.72
CA TYR A 198 9.24 -12.31 -13.93
C TYR A 198 9.43 -10.80 -13.89
N LYS A 199 8.36 -9.99 -14.08
CA LYS A 199 8.39 -8.53 -13.96
C LYS A 199 8.25 -8.04 -12.52
N LEU A 200 7.74 -8.88 -11.61
CA LEU A 200 7.41 -8.47 -10.25
C LEU A 200 8.61 -7.95 -9.44
N PRO A 201 9.81 -8.57 -9.47
CA PRO A 201 10.97 -8.03 -8.76
C PRO A 201 11.30 -6.60 -9.19
N PHE A 202 11.34 -6.37 -10.51
CA PHE A 202 11.66 -5.05 -11.06
C PHE A 202 10.60 -4.01 -10.70
N TYR A 203 9.32 -4.39 -10.71
CA TYR A 203 8.25 -3.49 -10.33
C TYR A 203 8.27 -3.18 -8.83
N ASP A 204 8.51 -4.18 -7.97
CA ASP A 204 8.53 -4.00 -6.53
C ASP A 204 9.66 -3.07 -6.10
N TYR A 205 10.88 -3.29 -6.56
CA TYR A 205 12.00 -2.40 -6.28
C TYR A 205 11.82 -1.02 -6.91
N GLY A 206 11.38 -0.94 -8.16
CA GLY A 206 11.12 0.32 -8.85
C GLY A 206 10.05 1.18 -8.14
N ILE A 207 9.02 0.57 -7.56
CA ILE A 207 8.00 1.27 -6.79
C ILE A 207 8.56 1.79 -5.46
N ILE A 208 9.39 1.02 -4.78
CA ILE A 208 10.03 1.45 -3.53
C ILE A 208 10.82 2.74 -3.77
N TRP A 209 11.69 2.76 -4.79
CA TRP A 209 12.49 3.94 -5.13
C TRP A 209 11.63 5.12 -5.59
N ARG A 210 10.57 4.87 -6.37
CA ARG A 210 9.63 5.91 -6.81
C ARG A 210 8.87 6.51 -5.63
N ASN A 211 8.43 5.71 -4.68
CA ASN A 211 7.77 6.21 -3.47
C ASN A 211 8.72 7.07 -2.63
N PHE A 212 9.99 6.71 -2.54
CA PHE A 212 11.01 7.53 -1.91
C PHE A 212 11.20 8.87 -2.65
N ALA A 213 11.34 8.83 -3.98
CA ALA A 213 11.45 10.04 -4.80
C ALA A 213 10.24 10.96 -4.66
N ASN A 214 9.02 10.41 -4.64
CA ASN A 214 7.78 11.17 -4.42
C ASN A 214 7.76 11.82 -3.02
N LYS A 215 8.27 11.14 -2.00
CA LYS A 215 8.39 11.71 -0.65
C LYS A 215 9.34 12.90 -0.61
N VAL A 216 10.49 12.81 -1.30
CA VAL A 216 11.46 13.90 -1.42
C VAL A 216 10.86 15.08 -2.19
N ARG A 217 10.16 14.81 -3.31
CA ARG A 217 9.47 15.84 -4.10
C ARG A 217 8.40 16.56 -3.29
N TYR A 218 7.57 15.82 -2.56
CA TYR A 218 6.55 16.39 -1.68
C TYR A 218 7.18 17.29 -0.62
N TRP A 219 8.27 16.83 0.00
CA TRP A 219 8.97 17.61 1.02
C TRP A 219 9.58 18.91 0.46
N ARG A 220 10.03 18.90 -0.80
CA ARG A 220 10.51 20.11 -1.49
C ARG A 220 9.36 21.06 -1.88
N ALA A 221 8.21 20.53 -2.32
CA ALA A 221 7.06 21.32 -2.70
C ALA A 221 6.37 22.02 -1.52
N ASP A 222 6.46 21.47 -0.31
CA ASP A 222 5.86 22.01 0.92
C ASP A 222 6.66 23.22 1.49
N LYS A 223 7.72 23.64 0.82
CA LYS A 223 8.60 24.74 1.23
C LYS A 223 8.47 26.00 0.38
N ASN A 224 7.66 25.95 -0.66
CA ASN A 224 7.33 27.09 -1.53
C ASN A 224 5.84 27.44 -1.38
#